data_dc702a805f01aa6de3a121dcb1e0d3d9
#
_entry.id   dc702a805f01aa6de3a121dcb1e0d3d9
#
_cell.length_a   1.000
_cell.length_b   1.000
_cell.length_c   1.000
_cell.angle_alpha   90.00
_cell.angle_beta   90.00
_cell.angle_gamma   90.00
#
_symmetry.space_group_name_H-M   'P 1'
#
loop_
_entity.id
_entity.type
_entity.pdbx_description
1 polymer ?
#
loop_
_entity_poly.entity_id
_entity_poly.type
_entity_poly.pdbx_seq_one_letter_code
_entity_poly.pdbx_strand_id
1 'polypeptide(L)'
;MKKIITIILDGFGMREDIYGNAVKMAGMTNFINIWNNYPHCLLKASGEAIGLPEGQCGSSETGHELFGAGREINYKLNDLNEVFKKDRLKYNPKYNEMISNLIDTFSLEIKSL
;
A
#
# COMPACT_ATOMS: atom_id res chain seq x y z
N MET A 1 -32.73 5.92 19.04
CA MET A 1 -31.69 5.83 17.98
C MET A 1 -30.40 5.37 18.65
N LYS A 2 -29.77 4.28 18.21
CA LYS A 2 -28.49 3.83 18.76
C LYS A 2 -27.37 4.71 18.17
N LYS A 3 -26.49 5.25 19.01
CA LYS A 3 -25.33 6.02 18.57
C LYS A 3 -24.14 5.08 18.42
N ILE A 4 -23.35 5.26 17.37
CA ILE A 4 -22.12 4.51 17.10
C ILE A 4 -20.96 5.49 17.13
N ILE A 5 -19.87 5.09 17.76
CA ILE A 5 -18.60 5.83 17.75
C ILE A 5 -17.56 4.91 17.10
N THR A 6 -16.92 5.37 16.05
CA THR A 6 -15.77 4.69 15.44
C THR A 6 -14.50 5.42 15.84
N ILE A 7 -13.52 4.70 16.36
CA ILE A 7 -12.21 5.23 16.75
C ILE A 7 -11.17 4.53 15.89
N ILE A 8 -10.40 5.31 15.12
CA ILE A 8 -9.31 4.82 14.28
C ILE A 8 -8.00 5.20 14.94
N LEU A 9 -7.19 4.19 15.30
CA LEU A 9 -5.84 4.36 15.82
C LEU A 9 -4.87 4.17 14.66
N ASP A 10 -4.56 5.25 13.96
CA ASP A 10 -3.70 5.25 12.79
C ASP A 10 -2.26 4.86 13.17
N GLY A 11 -1.62 4.01 12.35
CA GLY A 11 -0.30 3.46 12.64
C GLY A 11 -0.27 2.41 13.74
N PHE A 12 -1.42 2.02 14.30
CA PHE A 12 -1.51 1.01 15.34
C PHE A 12 -1.53 -0.40 14.72
N GLY A 13 -0.47 -1.19 14.97
CA GLY A 13 -0.36 -2.56 14.46
C GLY A 13 -0.12 -3.59 15.56
N MET A 14 -0.45 -4.84 15.27
CA MET A 14 -0.23 -5.96 16.17
C MET A 14 1.03 -6.72 15.75
N ARG A 15 2.00 -6.84 16.67
CA ARG A 15 3.24 -7.59 16.49
C ARG A 15 3.64 -8.26 17.80
N GLU A 16 4.16 -9.49 17.72
CA GLU A 16 4.53 -10.25 18.92
C GLU A 16 5.81 -9.75 19.59
N ASP A 17 6.76 -9.20 18.82
CA ASP A 17 8.00 -8.67 19.39
C ASP A 17 7.76 -7.51 20.34
N ILE A 18 8.58 -7.44 21.38
CA ILE A 18 8.58 -6.33 22.35
C ILE A 18 9.52 -5.21 21.88
N TYR A 19 10.69 -5.58 21.37
CA TYR A 19 11.69 -4.61 20.96
C TYR A 19 11.19 -3.76 19.77
N GLY A 20 11.25 -2.43 19.93
CA GLY A 20 10.75 -1.49 18.92
C GLY A 20 9.22 -1.51 18.73
N ASN A 21 8.47 -2.08 19.67
CA ASN A 21 7.01 -2.13 19.66
C ASN A 21 6.43 -1.21 20.74
N ALA A 22 6.13 0.03 20.35
CA ALA A 22 5.61 1.03 21.26
C ALA A 22 4.27 0.62 21.90
N VAL A 23 3.43 -0.11 21.18
CA VAL A 23 2.13 -0.61 21.67
C VAL A 23 2.33 -1.56 22.85
N LYS A 24 3.23 -2.54 22.72
CA LYS A 24 3.54 -3.47 23.81
C LYS A 24 4.29 -2.79 24.97
N MET A 25 5.21 -1.90 24.66
CA MET A 25 6.00 -1.18 25.67
C MET A 25 5.15 -0.20 26.50
N ALA A 26 4.11 0.37 25.93
CA ALA A 26 3.21 1.31 26.61
C ALA A 26 2.28 0.63 27.65
N GLY A 27 2.22 -0.70 27.71
CA GLY A 27 1.38 -1.45 28.66
C GLY A 27 -0.09 -1.06 28.64
N MET A 28 -0.67 -0.89 27.46
CA MET A 28 -2.03 -0.34 27.22
C MET A 28 -3.15 -1.21 27.84
N THR A 29 -3.31 -1.15 29.14
CA THR A 29 -4.22 -2.01 29.92
C THR A 29 -5.66 -1.93 29.42
N ASN A 30 -6.17 -0.75 29.12
CA ASN A 30 -7.53 -0.57 28.61
C ASN A 30 -7.73 -1.23 27.24
N PHE A 31 -6.76 -1.09 26.33
CA PHE A 31 -6.81 -1.75 25.04
C PHE A 31 -6.78 -3.28 25.18
N ILE A 32 -5.88 -3.80 26.01
CA ILE A 32 -5.76 -5.23 26.30
C ILE A 32 -7.07 -5.77 26.88
N ASN A 33 -7.71 -5.02 27.79
CA ASN A 33 -9.00 -5.41 28.36
C ASN A 33 -10.10 -5.48 27.29
N ILE A 34 -10.17 -4.50 26.37
CA ILE A 34 -11.12 -4.52 25.26
C ILE A 34 -10.82 -5.71 24.34
N TRP A 35 -9.56 -5.90 23.97
CA TRP A 35 -9.12 -7.00 23.13
C TRP A 35 -9.53 -8.37 23.67
N ASN A 36 -9.34 -8.60 24.96
CA ASN A 36 -9.61 -9.89 25.58
C ASN A 36 -11.10 -10.16 25.81
N ASN A 37 -11.92 -9.14 25.95
CA ASN A 37 -13.32 -9.30 26.39
C ASN A 37 -14.37 -9.02 25.31
N TYR A 38 -13.96 -8.48 24.15
CA TYR A 38 -14.88 -8.13 23.08
C TYR A 38 -14.51 -8.80 21.75
N PRO A 39 -15.49 -9.06 20.87
CA PRO A 39 -15.21 -9.59 19.54
C PRO A 39 -14.23 -8.70 18.79
N HIS A 40 -13.22 -9.32 18.20
CA HIS A 40 -12.20 -8.63 17.41
C HIS A 40 -11.73 -9.48 16.24
N CYS A 41 -11.09 -8.85 15.27
CA CYS A 41 -10.42 -9.53 14.16
C CYS A 41 -9.17 -8.76 13.76
N LEU A 42 -8.25 -9.43 13.06
CA LEU A 42 -7.10 -8.84 12.42
C LEU A 42 -7.40 -8.56 10.95
N LEU A 43 -7.05 -7.40 10.49
CA LEU A 43 -7.09 -7.02 9.08
C LEU A 43 -5.67 -6.91 8.54
N LYS A 44 -5.45 -7.39 7.33
CA LYS A 44 -4.19 -7.16 6.63
C LYS A 44 -4.12 -5.69 6.19
N ALA A 45 -2.97 -5.06 6.44
CA ALA A 45 -2.74 -3.64 6.17
C ALA A 45 -1.63 -3.40 5.15
N SER A 46 -1.26 -4.41 4.36
CA SER A 46 -0.17 -4.33 3.38
C SER A 46 -0.37 -5.30 2.22
N GLY A 47 0.33 -5.04 1.14
CA GLY A 47 0.42 -5.90 -0.03
C GLY A 47 -0.91 -6.13 -0.74
N GLU A 48 -1.03 -7.28 -1.39
CA GLU A 48 -2.18 -7.64 -2.24
C GLU A 48 -3.53 -7.59 -1.52
N ALA A 49 -3.56 -7.88 -0.23
CA ALA A 49 -4.78 -7.85 0.56
C ALA A 49 -5.44 -6.45 0.66
N ILE A 50 -4.69 -5.41 0.36
CA ILE A 50 -5.18 -4.03 0.29
C ILE A 50 -5.05 -3.43 -1.11
N GLY A 51 -4.88 -4.26 -2.13
CA GLY A 51 -4.79 -3.83 -3.53
C GLY A 51 -3.44 -3.23 -3.92
N LEU A 52 -2.39 -3.40 -3.13
CA LEU A 52 -1.03 -2.96 -3.42
C LEU A 52 -0.15 -4.14 -3.88
N PRO A 53 0.99 -3.89 -4.53
CA PRO A 53 1.97 -4.93 -4.83
C PRO A 53 2.43 -5.68 -3.60
N GLU A 54 2.80 -6.96 -3.77
CA GLU A 54 3.36 -7.78 -2.71
C GLU A 54 4.55 -7.09 -2.03
N GLY A 55 4.61 -7.15 -0.70
CA GLY A 55 5.66 -6.53 0.11
C GLY A 55 5.53 -5.02 0.31
N GLN A 56 4.61 -4.36 -0.35
CA GLN A 56 4.39 -2.93 -0.17
C GLN A 56 3.53 -2.64 1.07
N CYS A 57 4.02 -1.76 1.94
CA CYS A 57 3.26 -1.29 3.10
C CYS A 57 2.10 -0.41 2.66
N GLY A 58 0.97 -0.51 3.37
CA GLY A 58 -0.12 0.44 3.24
C GLY A 58 0.26 1.81 3.82
N SER A 59 -0.56 2.79 3.53
CA SER A 59 -0.50 4.14 4.08
C SER A 59 -1.81 4.50 4.77
N SER A 60 -1.81 5.63 5.48
CA SER A 60 -3.04 6.18 6.04
C SER A 60 -4.10 6.43 4.96
N GLU A 61 -3.70 6.95 3.80
CA GLU A 61 -4.60 7.19 2.66
C GLU A 61 -5.26 5.89 2.19
N THR A 62 -4.45 4.87 1.85
CA THR A 62 -4.98 3.60 1.34
C THR A 62 -5.89 2.92 2.36
N GLY A 63 -5.56 2.98 3.64
CA GLY A 63 -6.38 2.42 4.72
C GLY A 63 -7.74 3.11 4.84
N HIS A 64 -7.76 4.45 4.83
CA HIS A 64 -9.01 5.21 4.92
C HIS A 64 -9.87 5.09 3.65
N GLU A 65 -9.27 5.01 2.46
CA GLU A 65 -10.00 4.72 1.23
C GLU A 65 -10.71 3.37 1.27
N LEU A 66 -10.02 2.33 1.75
CA LEU A 66 -10.60 0.99 1.90
C LEU A 66 -11.74 0.96 2.91
N PHE A 67 -11.61 1.64 4.05
CA PHE A 67 -12.70 1.78 5.02
C PHE A 67 -13.89 2.53 4.42
N GLY A 68 -13.65 3.60 3.69
CA GLY A 68 -14.69 4.38 3.05
C GLY A 68 -15.39 3.62 1.92
N ALA A 69 -14.64 2.85 1.14
CA ALA A 69 -15.17 2.06 0.03
C ALA A 69 -15.93 0.81 0.50
N GLY A 70 -15.57 0.25 1.66
CA GLY A 70 -16.12 -1.02 2.16
C GLY A 70 -15.86 -2.22 1.26
N ARG A 71 -14.85 -2.15 0.39
CA ARG A 71 -14.46 -3.19 -0.57
C ARG A 71 -12.99 -3.05 -0.94
N GLU A 72 -12.44 -4.08 -1.54
CA GLU A 72 -11.10 -4.03 -2.13
C GLU A 72 -11.02 -2.99 -3.25
N ILE A 73 -9.90 -2.28 -3.29
CA ILE A 73 -9.57 -1.29 -4.33
C ILE A 73 -8.35 -1.82 -5.09
N ASN A 74 -8.47 -1.92 -6.42
CA ASN A 74 -7.32 -2.21 -7.26
C ASN A 74 -6.62 -0.90 -7.64
N TYR A 75 -5.44 -0.67 -7.10
CA TYR A 75 -4.67 0.53 -7.40
C TYR A 75 -3.97 0.42 -8.76
N LYS A 76 -3.95 1.51 -9.50
CA LYS A 76 -3.31 1.61 -10.84
C LYS A 76 -1.86 1.12 -10.87
N LEU A 77 -1.19 1.13 -9.72
CA LEU A 77 0.18 0.62 -9.58
C LEU A 77 0.27 -0.88 -9.89
N ASN A 78 -0.76 -1.66 -9.51
CA ASN A 78 -0.84 -3.09 -9.85
C ASN A 78 -0.99 -3.29 -11.37
N ASP A 79 -1.82 -2.47 -12.01
CA ASP A 79 -2.01 -2.54 -13.46
C ASP A 79 -0.70 -2.21 -14.21
N LEU A 80 0.05 -1.21 -13.73
CA LEU A 80 1.36 -0.87 -14.28
C LEU A 80 2.37 -2.01 -14.09
N ASN A 81 2.45 -2.59 -12.89
CA ASN A 81 3.32 -3.72 -12.62
C ASN A 81 3.01 -4.92 -13.53
N GLU A 82 1.74 -5.22 -13.78
CA GLU A 82 1.33 -6.26 -14.71
C GLU A 82 1.73 -5.95 -16.17
N VAL A 83 1.64 -4.69 -16.58
CA VAL A 83 2.11 -4.25 -17.90
C VAL A 83 3.62 -4.48 -18.04
N PHE A 84 4.40 -4.13 -17.01
CA PHE A 84 5.84 -4.35 -17.01
C PHE A 84 6.21 -5.84 -16.97
N LYS A 85 5.61 -6.61 -16.06
CA LYS A 85 5.85 -8.07 -15.94
C LYS A 85 5.55 -8.82 -17.23
N LYS A 86 4.51 -8.43 -17.96
CA LYS A 86 4.10 -9.07 -19.21
C LYS A 86 4.82 -8.51 -20.44
N ASP A 87 5.78 -7.64 -20.26
CA ASP A 87 6.56 -6.98 -21.35
C ASP A 87 5.65 -6.35 -22.42
N ARG A 88 4.49 -5.87 -22.00
CA ARG A 88 3.46 -5.32 -22.91
C ARG A 88 3.83 -3.94 -23.46
N LEU A 89 4.77 -3.25 -22.83
CA LEU A 89 5.17 -1.91 -23.25
C LEU A 89 5.80 -1.91 -24.65
N LYS A 90 6.53 -2.95 -25.02
CA LYS A 90 7.14 -3.07 -26.35
C LYS A 90 6.13 -3.06 -27.52
N TYR A 91 4.86 -3.35 -27.23
CA TYR A 91 3.79 -3.30 -28.23
C TYR A 91 3.04 -1.96 -28.23
N ASN A 92 3.42 -1.01 -27.36
CA ASN A 92 2.79 0.31 -27.31
C ASN A 92 3.53 1.29 -28.22
N PRO A 93 2.92 1.80 -29.31
CA PRO A 93 3.57 2.70 -30.24
C PRO A 93 4.14 3.97 -29.58
N LYS A 94 3.39 4.57 -28.65
CA LYS A 94 3.84 5.78 -27.93
C LYS A 94 5.04 5.51 -27.02
N TYR A 95 5.11 4.34 -26.40
CA TYR A 95 6.26 3.94 -25.60
C TYR A 95 7.50 3.80 -26.49
N ASN A 96 7.38 3.13 -27.64
CA ASN A 96 8.48 2.95 -28.57
C ASN A 96 8.96 4.28 -29.15
N GLU A 97 8.05 5.19 -29.47
CA GLU A 97 8.38 6.55 -29.91
C GLU A 97 9.15 7.32 -28.82
N MET A 98 8.68 7.26 -27.55
CA MET A 98 9.38 7.89 -26.44
C MET A 98 10.78 7.33 -26.24
N ILE A 99 10.96 6.01 -26.29
CA ILE A 99 12.27 5.36 -26.16
C ILE A 99 13.18 5.75 -27.33
N SER A 100 12.67 5.78 -28.56
CA SER A 100 13.45 6.22 -29.74
C SER A 100 13.94 7.66 -29.54
N ASN A 101 13.07 8.57 -29.15
CA ASN A 101 13.43 9.98 -28.93
C ASN A 101 14.48 10.13 -27.81
N LEU A 102 14.39 9.33 -26.74
CA LEU A 102 15.40 9.32 -25.67
C LEU A 102 16.76 8.85 -26.19
N ILE A 103 16.80 7.76 -26.95
CA ILE A 103 18.05 7.21 -27.54
C ILE A 103 18.67 8.23 -28.45
N ASP A 104 17.90 8.88 -29.31
CA ASP A 104 18.38 9.90 -30.24
C ASP A 104 18.96 11.11 -29.51
N THR A 105 18.31 11.57 -28.43
CA THR A 105 18.76 12.67 -27.59
C THR A 105 20.10 12.33 -26.92
N PHE A 106 20.21 11.18 -26.26
CA PHE A 106 21.45 10.73 -25.64
C PHE A 106 22.59 10.52 -26.68
N SER A 107 22.26 10.02 -27.85
CA SER A 107 23.25 9.83 -28.93
C SER A 107 23.80 11.15 -29.47
N LEU A 108 23.00 12.21 -29.46
CA LEU A 108 23.42 13.56 -29.82
C LEU A 108 24.34 14.17 -28.78
N GLU A 109 24.02 14.01 -27.47
CA GLU A 109 24.85 14.49 -26.37
C GLU A 109 26.23 13.81 -26.35
N ILE A 110 26.30 12.50 -26.58
CA ILE A 110 27.59 11.77 -26.63
C ILE A 110 28.45 12.20 -27.79
N LYS A 111 27.86 12.56 -28.94
CA LYS A 111 28.61 13.04 -30.14
C LYS A 111 29.10 14.48 -29.97
N SER A 112 28.57 15.23 -29.02
CA SER A 112 28.96 16.62 -28.73
C SER A 112 30.07 16.76 -27.69
N LEU A 113 30.48 15.65 -27.07
CA LEU A 113 31.60 15.54 -26.13
C LEU A 113 32.86 15.06 -26.82
#